data_31ce6b89aa68e7bcf4f5662e5d2b2222
#
_entry.id   31ce6b89aa68e7bcf4f5662e5d2b2222
#
_cell.length_a   1.000
_cell.length_b   1.000
_cell.length_c   1.000
_cell.angle_alpha   90.00
_cell.angle_beta   90.00
_cell.angle_gamma   90.00
#
_symmetry.space_group_name_H-M   'P 1'
#
loop_
_entity.id
_entity.type
_entity.pdbx_description
1 polymer ?
#
loop_
_entity_poly.entity_id
_entity_poly.type
_entity_poly.pdbx_seq_one_letter_code
_entity_poly.pdbx_strand_id
1 'polypeptide(L)'
;MSGTLALTEALIARASVTPDDQNCQRLLVERLSAIGFACETIESNGVTNLWAVKRGMMGTDGKLLAFAGHTDVVPTGPLDQWSSAPFEPSHRDGKLYGRGAADMKASIAGFVVASEEFVAAHPQHRGSLAFLITSDEEGPATDGTVRVVEALQTRGERLDYCVVGEPTSGTQFGDTVKNGRRGSMTGKLIVKGVQGHIAYPHLAKNPVHLLAPALADLVAERWDDGNEYFPPTTWQVSNLHSGTGATNIIPGHADVMFNFRFSTASTVEGLQKRVHDILDRHGLDYDLTWTVSGLPFLTPRGELSNALEKAIRDETGIATELSTTGGTSDGRFIARICKQVVEFGPLNASIHKIDEHIEVAHIEPLKNIYRRVLEQLIA
;
A
#
# COMPACT_ATOMS: atom_id res chain seq x y z
N MET A 1 10.41 -29.07 5.31
CA MET A 1 10.16 -27.65 4.95
C MET A 1 8.74 -27.57 4.45
N SER A 2 7.91 -26.65 4.95
CA SER A 2 6.54 -26.52 4.48
C SER A 2 6.51 -25.98 3.04
N GLY A 3 5.41 -26.23 2.31
CA GLY A 3 5.23 -25.69 0.96
C GLY A 3 5.23 -24.16 0.92
N THR A 4 4.69 -23.52 1.97
CA THR A 4 4.63 -22.07 2.10
C THR A 4 6.02 -21.48 2.31
N LEU A 5 6.82 -22.04 3.22
CA LEU A 5 8.18 -21.59 3.46
C LEU A 5 9.05 -21.73 2.20
N ALA A 6 8.99 -22.87 1.54
CA ALA A 6 9.75 -23.11 0.30
C ALA A 6 9.39 -22.11 -0.82
N LEU A 7 8.09 -21.78 -0.97
CA LEU A 7 7.66 -20.77 -1.95
C LEU A 7 8.10 -19.36 -1.53
N THR A 8 8.05 -19.02 -0.24
CA THR A 8 8.55 -17.75 0.26
C THR A 8 10.03 -17.56 -0.07
N GLU A 9 10.85 -18.56 0.21
CA GLU A 9 12.29 -18.55 -0.12
C GLU A 9 12.53 -18.40 -1.64
N ALA A 10 11.77 -19.16 -2.45
CA ALA A 10 11.87 -19.09 -3.91
C ALA A 10 11.49 -17.69 -4.45
N LEU A 11 10.54 -17.00 -3.83
CA LEU A 11 10.19 -15.62 -4.19
C LEU A 11 11.24 -14.62 -3.73
N ILE A 12 11.78 -14.75 -2.50
CA ILE A 12 12.85 -13.89 -1.98
C ILE A 12 14.10 -13.98 -2.87
N ALA A 13 14.45 -15.18 -3.34
CA ALA A 13 15.61 -15.41 -4.19
C ALA A 13 15.54 -14.70 -5.57
N ARG A 14 14.41 -14.10 -5.90
CA ARG A 14 14.22 -13.28 -7.11
C ARG A 14 14.39 -11.80 -6.75
N ALA A 15 15.40 -11.16 -7.35
CA ALA A 15 15.74 -9.75 -7.08
C ALA A 15 14.77 -8.79 -7.78
N SER A 16 13.50 -8.90 -7.47
CA SER A 16 12.40 -8.15 -8.10
C SER A 16 12.28 -6.71 -7.58
N VAL A 17 13.36 -5.94 -7.72
CA VAL A 17 13.34 -4.51 -7.35
C VAL A 17 12.44 -3.75 -8.32
N THR A 18 11.50 -2.98 -7.77
CA THR A 18 10.48 -2.27 -8.55
C THR A 18 11.05 -1.54 -9.77
N PRO A 19 10.45 -1.63 -10.96
CA PRO A 19 9.23 -2.37 -11.32
C PRO A 19 9.50 -3.78 -11.88
N ASP A 20 10.70 -4.34 -11.70
CA ASP A 20 11.11 -5.61 -12.31
C ASP A 20 10.55 -6.82 -11.53
N ASP A 21 9.76 -7.67 -12.18
CA ASP A 21 9.15 -8.87 -11.57
C ASP A 21 10.14 -10.03 -11.35
N GLN A 22 11.23 -10.11 -12.10
CA GLN A 22 12.22 -11.20 -12.04
C GLN A 22 11.61 -12.62 -12.10
N ASN A 23 10.56 -12.80 -12.90
CA ASN A 23 9.79 -14.05 -13.03
C ASN A 23 9.12 -14.54 -11.73
N CYS A 24 8.86 -13.70 -10.76
CA CYS A 24 8.04 -14.05 -9.62
C CYS A 24 6.65 -14.50 -10.08
N GLN A 25 5.98 -13.68 -10.90
CA GLN A 25 4.62 -13.98 -11.37
C GLN A 25 4.59 -15.23 -12.27
N ARG A 26 5.65 -15.50 -13.04
CA ARG A 26 5.72 -16.75 -13.80
C ARG A 26 5.66 -17.98 -12.88
N LEU A 27 6.38 -17.96 -11.77
CA LEU A 27 6.32 -19.01 -10.75
C LEU A 27 4.90 -19.17 -10.19
N LEU A 28 4.19 -18.06 -9.95
CA LEU A 28 2.80 -18.08 -9.49
C LEU A 28 1.87 -18.68 -10.55
N VAL A 29 2.02 -18.28 -11.83
CA VAL A 29 1.25 -18.82 -12.97
C VAL A 29 1.41 -20.33 -13.08
N GLU A 30 2.64 -20.85 -12.98
CA GLU A 30 2.92 -22.30 -13.01
C GLU A 30 2.14 -23.03 -11.91
N ARG A 31 2.13 -22.51 -10.68
CA ARG A 31 1.42 -23.10 -9.53
C ARG A 31 -0.10 -22.99 -9.66
N LEU A 32 -0.60 -21.80 -9.99
CA LEU A 32 -2.04 -21.55 -10.10
C LEU A 32 -2.68 -22.29 -11.27
N SER A 33 -2.01 -22.34 -12.42
CA SER A 33 -2.50 -23.10 -13.58
C SER A 33 -2.61 -24.60 -13.27
N ALA A 34 -1.69 -25.16 -12.47
CA ALA A 34 -1.72 -26.56 -12.07
C ALA A 34 -2.97 -26.94 -11.26
N ILE A 35 -3.59 -25.98 -10.58
CA ILE A 35 -4.85 -26.17 -9.84
C ILE A 35 -6.08 -25.59 -10.55
N GLY A 36 -5.94 -25.26 -11.85
CA GLY A 36 -7.04 -24.92 -12.75
C GLY A 36 -7.45 -23.44 -12.77
N PHE A 37 -6.55 -22.51 -12.42
CA PHE A 37 -6.78 -21.10 -12.68
C PHE A 37 -6.54 -20.76 -14.15
N ALA A 38 -7.40 -19.90 -14.70
CA ALA A 38 -7.13 -19.19 -15.94
C ALA A 38 -6.28 -17.96 -15.60
N CYS A 39 -5.05 -17.93 -16.11
CA CYS A 39 -4.07 -16.89 -15.83
C CYS A 39 -3.89 -15.97 -17.04
N GLU A 40 -3.91 -14.67 -16.81
CA GLU A 40 -3.70 -13.63 -17.81
C GLU A 40 -2.63 -12.67 -17.31
N THR A 41 -1.61 -12.42 -18.11
CA THR A 41 -0.60 -11.39 -17.88
C THR A 41 -1.03 -10.10 -18.55
N ILE A 42 -1.04 -9.00 -17.81
CA ILE A 42 -1.38 -7.66 -18.28
C ILE A 42 -0.12 -6.79 -18.17
N GLU A 43 0.53 -6.54 -19.29
CA GLU A 43 1.75 -5.72 -19.36
C GLU A 43 1.39 -4.24 -19.54
N SER A 44 2.09 -3.36 -18.81
CA SER A 44 2.00 -1.91 -18.98
C SER A 44 3.35 -1.26 -18.71
N ASN A 45 3.92 -0.57 -19.69
CA ASN A 45 5.17 0.20 -19.57
C ASN A 45 6.33 -0.52 -18.86
N GLY A 46 6.48 -1.82 -19.08
CA GLY A 46 7.51 -2.65 -18.46
C GLY A 46 7.14 -3.21 -17.08
N VAL A 47 5.94 -2.91 -16.59
CA VAL A 47 5.36 -3.51 -15.38
C VAL A 47 4.58 -4.76 -15.75
N THR A 48 4.81 -5.84 -15.02
CA THR A 48 4.09 -7.12 -15.20
C THR A 48 2.98 -7.23 -14.16
N ASN A 49 1.76 -7.51 -14.62
CA ASN A 49 0.61 -7.75 -13.75
C ASN A 49 -0.03 -9.09 -14.07
N LEU A 50 -0.50 -9.79 -13.05
CA LEU A 50 -1.20 -11.05 -13.17
C LEU A 50 -2.65 -10.90 -12.70
N TRP A 51 -3.59 -11.25 -13.57
CA TRP A 51 -4.95 -11.59 -13.21
C TRP A 51 -5.14 -13.10 -13.40
N ALA A 52 -5.45 -13.82 -12.32
CA ALA A 52 -5.73 -15.25 -12.40
C ALA A 52 -7.06 -15.53 -11.72
N VAL A 53 -7.93 -16.34 -12.35
CA VAL A 53 -9.26 -16.66 -11.80
C VAL A 53 -9.58 -18.13 -11.95
N LYS A 54 -10.13 -18.71 -10.87
CA LYS A 54 -10.75 -20.03 -10.85
C LYS A 54 -12.22 -19.87 -10.48
N ARG A 55 -13.11 -20.18 -11.40
CA ARG A 55 -14.55 -20.11 -11.18
C ARG A 55 -15.01 -21.31 -10.34
N GLY A 56 -15.87 -21.04 -9.37
CA GLY A 56 -16.58 -22.07 -8.63
C GLY A 56 -17.82 -22.56 -9.36
N MET A 57 -18.59 -23.46 -8.72
CA MET A 57 -19.78 -24.06 -9.33
C MET A 57 -20.87 -23.05 -9.73
N MET A 58 -20.97 -21.94 -9.01
CA MET A 58 -21.93 -20.87 -9.34
C MET A 58 -21.45 -19.92 -10.45
N GLY A 59 -20.26 -20.16 -11.01
CA GLY A 59 -19.73 -19.31 -12.08
C GLY A 59 -19.68 -17.83 -11.71
N THR A 60 -20.24 -16.97 -12.56
CA THR A 60 -20.31 -15.52 -12.36
C THR A 60 -21.39 -15.09 -11.36
N ASP A 61 -22.33 -15.98 -11.03
CA ASP A 61 -23.41 -15.68 -10.05
C ASP A 61 -22.93 -15.92 -8.60
N GLY A 62 -21.82 -16.62 -8.45
CA GLY A 62 -21.19 -16.86 -7.14
C GLY A 62 -20.37 -15.67 -6.66
N LYS A 63 -20.09 -15.65 -5.35
CA LYS A 63 -19.17 -14.68 -4.76
C LYS A 63 -17.77 -14.83 -5.35
N LEU A 64 -17.08 -13.73 -5.59
CA LEU A 64 -15.69 -13.70 -6.05
C LEU A 64 -14.81 -13.07 -4.98
N LEU A 65 -13.90 -13.89 -4.43
CA LEU A 65 -12.86 -13.45 -3.51
C LEU A 65 -11.53 -13.36 -4.27
N ALA A 66 -10.86 -12.22 -4.16
CA ALA A 66 -9.52 -12.02 -4.69
C ALA A 66 -8.48 -11.93 -3.57
N PHE A 67 -7.31 -12.53 -3.79
CA PHE A 67 -6.07 -12.21 -3.11
C PHE A 67 -5.29 -11.20 -3.96
N ALA A 68 -4.85 -10.11 -3.34
CA ALA A 68 -4.10 -9.07 -4.01
C ALA A 68 -2.77 -8.78 -3.32
N GLY A 69 -1.78 -8.38 -4.12
CA GLY A 69 -0.46 -8.04 -3.62
C GLY A 69 0.54 -7.74 -4.72
N HIS A 70 1.80 -7.59 -4.33
CA HIS A 70 2.88 -7.22 -5.23
C HIS A 70 4.08 -8.15 -5.11
N THR A 71 4.76 -8.37 -6.23
CA THR A 71 6.00 -9.17 -6.28
C THR A 71 7.24 -8.29 -6.24
N ASP A 72 7.11 -7.03 -6.59
CA ASP A 72 8.20 -6.06 -6.51
C ASP A 72 8.55 -5.72 -5.06
N VAL A 73 9.74 -5.18 -4.89
CA VAL A 73 10.28 -4.77 -3.59
C VAL A 73 11.04 -3.45 -3.72
N VAL A 74 11.11 -2.67 -2.64
CA VAL A 74 11.94 -1.46 -2.60
C VAL A 74 13.42 -1.79 -2.81
N PRO A 75 14.25 -0.83 -3.26
CA PRO A 75 15.70 -0.98 -3.30
C PRO A 75 16.29 -1.43 -1.96
N THR A 76 17.33 -2.22 -2.03
CA THR A 76 17.96 -2.85 -0.84
C THR A 76 18.64 -1.84 0.10
N GLY A 77 19.02 -0.66 -0.40
CA GLY A 77 19.96 0.21 0.27
C GLY A 77 21.40 -0.32 0.20
N PRO A 78 22.30 0.16 1.07
CA PRO A 78 23.70 -0.24 1.08
C PRO A 78 23.88 -1.74 1.38
N LEU A 79 24.45 -2.50 0.44
CA LEU A 79 24.60 -3.95 0.56
C LEU A 79 25.59 -4.37 1.66
N ASP A 80 26.56 -3.53 1.97
CA ASP A 80 27.58 -3.73 3.02
C ASP A 80 27.00 -3.65 4.44
N GLN A 81 25.76 -3.16 4.58
CA GLN A 81 25.06 -3.11 5.87
C GLN A 81 24.19 -4.34 6.13
N TRP A 82 23.92 -5.17 5.11
CA TRP A 82 23.15 -6.39 5.27
C TRP A 82 23.99 -7.49 5.93
N SER A 83 23.43 -8.18 6.93
CA SER A 83 24.07 -9.33 7.58
C SER A 83 24.10 -10.59 6.70
N SER A 84 23.25 -10.65 5.67
CA SER A 84 23.25 -11.65 4.59
C SER A 84 22.73 -10.99 3.33
N ALA A 85 23.14 -11.48 2.15
CA ALA A 85 22.71 -10.89 0.89
C ALA A 85 21.16 -10.82 0.80
N PRO A 86 20.57 -9.68 0.39
CA PRO A 86 19.12 -9.44 0.50
C PRO A 86 18.25 -10.38 -0.34
N PHE A 87 18.81 -11.02 -1.36
CA PHE A 87 18.11 -11.99 -2.22
C PHE A 87 18.63 -13.42 -2.06
N GLU A 88 19.35 -13.69 -0.94
CA GLU A 88 19.73 -15.03 -0.51
C GLU A 88 18.99 -15.35 0.79
N PRO A 89 17.85 -16.09 0.71
CA PRO A 89 17.03 -16.41 1.89
C PRO A 89 17.88 -17.03 3.00
N SER A 90 17.93 -16.40 4.16
CA SER A 90 18.83 -16.81 5.24
C SER A 90 18.08 -16.97 6.54
N HIS A 91 18.29 -18.12 7.20
CA HIS A 91 17.66 -18.41 8.48
C HIS A 91 18.59 -18.06 9.64
N ARG A 92 18.13 -17.24 10.58
CA ARG A 92 18.81 -16.89 11.82
C ARG A 92 17.78 -16.67 12.93
N ASP A 93 18.02 -17.20 14.10
CA ASP A 93 17.23 -16.95 15.32
C ASP A 93 15.70 -17.09 15.13
N GLY A 94 15.26 -18.12 14.39
CA GLY A 94 13.85 -18.36 14.11
C GLY A 94 13.23 -17.47 13.04
N LYS A 95 14.03 -16.64 12.37
CA LYS A 95 13.62 -15.70 11.34
C LYS A 95 14.15 -16.10 9.97
N LEU A 96 13.39 -15.77 8.94
CA LEU A 96 13.79 -15.81 7.55
C LEU A 96 14.09 -14.38 7.07
N TYR A 97 15.35 -14.13 6.75
CA TYR A 97 15.84 -12.84 6.28
C TYR A 97 15.89 -12.78 4.75
N GLY A 98 15.52 -11.62 4.22
CA GLY A 98 15.62 -11.26 2.81
C GLY A 98 14.70 -10.09 2.46
N ARG A 99 15.05 -9.32 1.45
CA ARG A 99 14.21 -8.22 0.95
C ARG A 99 12.89 -8.78 0.38
N GLY A 100 11.77 -8.21 0.84
CA GLY A 100 10.43 -8.69 0.49
C GLY A 100 9.95 -9.86 1.36
N ALA A 101 10.70 -10.29 2.39
CA ALA A 101 10.28 -11.39 3.26
C ALA A 101 8.98 -11.07 4.01
N ALA A 102 8.85 -9.85 4.54
CA ALA A 102 7.65 -9.37 5.20
C ALA A 102 6.74 -8.59 4.24
N ASP A 103 7.31 -7.85 3.29
CA ASP A 103 6.61 -6.97 2.36
C ASP A 103 6.88 -7.37 0.90
N MET A 104 6.03 -8.22 0.27
CA MET A 104 4.99 -9.03 0.92
C MET A 104 5.02 -10.48 0.39
N LYS A 105 6.21 -10.99 0.03
CA LYS A 105 6.39 -12.31 -0.62
C LYS A 105 5.89 -13.48 0.23
N ALA A 106 5.98 -13.39 1.58
CA ALA A 106 5.42 -14.41 2.46
C ALA A 106 3.89 -14.46 2.37
N SER A 107 3.22 -13.32 2.27
CA SER A 107 1.77 -13.28 2.06
C SER A 107 1.37 -13.90 0.73
N ILE A 108 2.09 -13.59 -0.35
CA ILE A 108 1.85 -14.20 -1.68
C ILE A 108 2.03 -15.72 -1.61
N ALA A 109 3.10 -16.20 -0.97
CA ALA A 109 3.30 -17.64 -0.78
C ALA A 109 2.15 -18.27 0.03
N GLY A 110 1.72 -17.57 1.08
CA GLY A 110 0.55 -17.96 1.88
C GLY A 110 -0.74 -18.06 1.05
N PHE A 111 -1.01 -17.08 0.19
CA PHE A 111 -2.17 -17.08 -0.70
C PHE A 111 -2.18 -18.29 -1.66
N VAL A 112 -1.05 -18.55 -2.30
CA VAL A 112 -0.94 -19.65 -3.27
C VAL A 112 -1.16 -21.00 -2.59
N VAL A 113 -0.44 -21.28 -1.50
CA VAL A 113 -0.54 -22.57 -0.81
C VAL A 113 -1.91 -22.75 -0.14
N ALA A 114 -2.48 -21.68 0.44
CA ALA A 114 -3.85 -21.70 0.95
C ALA A 114 -4.86 -22.05 -0.14
N SER A 115 -4.67 -21.53 -1.34
CA SER A 115 -5.54 -21.83 -2.49
C SER A 115 -5.38 -23.26 -3.00
N GLU A 116 -4.15 -23.78 -3.03
CA GLU A 116 -3.90 -25.19 -3.39
C GLU A 116 -4.59 -26.14 -2.41
N GLU A 117 -4.42 -25.92 -1.11
CA GLU A 117 -5.06 -26.71 -0.07
C GLU A 117 -6.60 -26.59 -0.12
N PHE A 118 -7.12 -25.37 -0.32
CA PHE A 118 -8.55 -25.11 -0.42
C PHE A 118 -9.18 -25.84 -1.63
N VAL A 119 -8.61 -25.70 -2.81
CA VAL A 119 -9.12 -26.34 -4.03
C VAL A 119 -9.07 -27.87 -3.93
N ALA A 120 -8.03 -28.41 -3.29
CA ALA A 120 -7.92 -29.85 -3.06
C ALA A 120 -8.98 -30.37 -2.07
N ALA A 121 -9.26 -29.62 -1.00
CA ALA A 121 -10.25 -29.97 0.01
C ALA A 121 -11.70 -29.71 -0.45
N HIS A 122 -11.92 -28.70 -1.29
CA HIS A 122 -13.23 -28.24 -1.76
C HIS A 122 -13.29 -28.20 -3.30
N PRO A 123 -13.18 -29.33 -4.00
CA PRO A 123 -13.15 -29.37 -5.48
C PRO A 123 -14.43 -28.82 -6.13
N GLN A 124 -15.53 -28.79 -5.38
CA GLN A 124 -16.84 -28.28 -5.80
C GLN A 124 -17.20 -26.97 -5.05
N HIS A 125 -16.20 -26.13 -4.75
CA HIS A 125 -16.45 -24.85 -4.08
C HIS A 125 -17.46 -23.98 -4.85
N ARG A 126 -18.32 -23.27 -4.14
CA ARG A 126 -19.44 -22.52 -4.73
C ARG A 126 -18.99 -21.20 -5.34
N GLY A 127 -18.26 -20.40 -4.56
CA GLY A 127 -17.75 -19.12 -5.01
C GLY A 127 -16.47 -19.25 -5.83
N SER A 128 -16.05 -18.17 -6.43
CA SER A 128 -14.85 -18.07 -7.28
C SER A 128 -13.68 -17.48 -6.52
N LEU A 129 -12.46 -17.86 -6.90
CA LEU A 129 -11.22 -17.36 -6.32
C LEU A 129 -10.36 -16.69 -7.40
N ALA A 130 -9.76 -15.54 -7.08
CA ALA A 130 -8.89 -14.82 -8.00
C ALA A 130 -7.61 -14.35 -7.33
N PHE A 131 -6.61 -14.01 -8.17
CA PHE A 131 -5.37 -13.33 -7.80
C PHE A 131 -5.23 -12.07 -8.65
N LEU A 132 -4.86 -10.98 -8.01
CA LEU A 132 -4.47 -9.72 -8.62
C LEU A 132 -3.09 -9.37 -8.08
N ILE A 133 -2.05 -9.59 -8.89
CA ILE A 133 -0.65 -9.39 -8.48
C ILE A 133 0.02 -8.40 -9.42
N THR A 134 0.77 -7.47 -8.86
CA THR A 134 1.51 -6.44 -9.62
C THR A 134 3.01 -6.49 -9.35
N SER A 135 3.80 -5.82 -10.18
CA SER A 135 5.21 -5.49 -9.93
C SER A 135 5.46 -3.96 -9.87
N ASP A 136 4.45 -3.15 -9.51
CA ASP A 136 4.56 -1.68 -9.39
C ASP A 136 3.73 -1.15 -8.20
N GLU A 137 3.79 -1.80 -7.02
CA GLU A 137 3.22 -1.23 -5.79
C GLU A 137 4.22 -0.31 -5.11
N GLU A 138 5.47 -0.71 -5.02
CA GLU A 138 6.58 -0.04 -4.36
C GLU A 138 7.20 1.09 -5.21
N GLY A 139 6.71 1.26 -6.42
CA GLY A 139 7.11 2.28 -7.37
C GLY A 139 6.09 3.42 -7.50
N PRO A 140 5.94 3.98 -8.71
CA PRO A 140 4.96 5.04 -8.98
C PRO A 140 3.50 4.58 -8.87
N ALA A 141 3.22 3.27 -8.94
CA ALA A 141 1.88 2.65 -8.92
C ALA A 141 0.96 3.18 -10.04
N THR A 142 1.52 3.48 -11.21
CA THR A 142 0.80 4.03 -12.37
C THR A 142 0.49 2.98 -13.43
N ASP A 143 1.27 1.89 -13.45
CA ASP A 143 1.18 0.82 -14.44
C ASP A 143 0.90 -0.56 -13.83
N GLY A 144 0.72 -0.62 -12.51
CA GLY A 144 0.42 -1.80 -11.71
C GLY A 144 -1.07 -2.09 -11.59
N THR A 145 -1.52 -2.32 -10.36
CA THR A 145 -2.89 -2.68 -9.99
C THR A 145 -3.96 -1.79 -10.62
N VAL A 146 -3.69 -0.49 -10.81
CA VAL A 146 -4.64 0.43 -11.45
C VAL A 146 -4.99 -0.03 -12.86
N ARG A 147 -4.05 -0.58 -13.64
CA ARG A 147 -4.28 -1.08 -15.01
C ARG A 147 -5.11 -2.35 -15.01
N VAL A 148 -4.87 -3.23 -14.06
CA VAL A 148 -5.71 -4.43 -13.89
C VAL A 148 -7.14 -4.04 -13.54
N VAL A 149 -7.32 -3.12 -12.59
CA VAL A 149 -8.65 -2.61 -12.19
C VAL A 149 -9.38 -1.99 -13.38
N GLU A 150 -8.71 -1.17 -14.20
CA GLU A 150 -9.29 -0.59 -15.42
C GLU A 150 -9.73 -1.67 -16.43
N ALA A 151 -8.89 -2.69 -16.65
CA ALA A 151 -9.23 -3.82 -17.52
C ALA A 151 -10.44 -4.61 -16.99
N LEU A 152 -10.50 -4.88 -15.69
CA LEU A 152 -11.61 -5.57 -15.04
C LEU A 152 -12.91 -4.76 -15.11
N GLN A 153 -12.83 -3.44 -14.87
CA GLN A 153 -13.98 -2.53 -15.02
C GLN A 153 -14.55 -2.56 -16.45
N THR A 154 -13.67 -2.51 -17.45
CA THR A 154 -14.07 -2.57 -18.86
C THR A 154 -14.81 -3.87 -19.20
N ARG A 155 -14.44 -4.98 -18.55
CA ARG A 155 -15.08 -6.30 -18.70
C ARG A 155 -16.34 -6.47 -17.86
N GLY A 156 -16.66 -5.50 -17.01
CA GLY A 156 -17.77 -5.61 -16.05
C GLY A 156 -17.50 -6.59 -14.90
N GLU A 157 -16.25 -7.02 -14.71
CA GLU A 157 -15.84 -7.89 -13.61
C GLU A 157 -15.92 -7.11 -12.29
N ARG A 158 -16.52 -7.71 -11.26
CA ARG A 158 -16.66 -7.14 -9.93
C ARG A 158 -16.24 -8.14 -8.88
N LEU A 159 -15.58 -7.68 -7.84
CA LEU A 159 -15.17 -8.49 -6.70
C LEU A 159 -16.15 -8.29 -5.55
N ASP A 160 -16.49 -9.36 -4.83
CA ASP A 160 -17.24 -9.25 -3.58
C ASP A 160 -16.28 -9.02 -2.42
N TYR A 161 -15.14 -9.70 -2.43
CA TYR A 161 -14.13 -9.68 -1.36
C TYR A 161 -12.73 -9.56 -1.94
N CYS A 162 -11.87 -8.80 -1.25
CA CYS A 162 -10.44 -8.78 -1.53
C CYS A 162 -9.64 -8.74 -0.22
N VAL A 163 -8.67 -9.61 -0.10
CA VAL A 163 -7.64 -9.56 0.93
C VAL A 163 -6.33 -9.14 0.28
N VAL A 164 -5.80 -7.99 0.68
CA VAL A 164 -4.46 -7.53 0.29
C VAL A 164 -3.47 -8.02 1.34
N GLY A 165 -2.37 -8.62 0.91
CA GLY A 165 -1.43 -9.30 1.82
C GLY A 165 -0.39 -8.42 2.50
N GLU A 166 -0.65 -7.13 2.62
CA GLU A 166 0.23 -6.13 3.23
C GLU A 166 0.61 -6.45 4.68
N PRO A 167 1.83 -6.12 5.11
CA PRO A 167 2.26 -6.31 6.50
C PRO A 167 1.56 -5.35 7.45
N THR A 168 0.43 -5.78 8.00
CA THR A 168 -0.45 -4.94 8.82
C THR A 168 -0.30 -5.15 10.32
N SER A 169 0.23 -6.31 10.73
CA SER A 169 0.41 -6.62 12.16
C SER A 169 1.45 -5.69 12.79
N GLY A 170 1.14 -5.17 13.97
CA GLY A 170 1.95 -4.16 14.66
C GLY A 170 2.97 -4.75 15.64
N THR A 171 2.51 -5.13 16.82
CA THR A 171 3.37 -5.68 17.89
C THR A 171 3.26 -7.20 18.01
N GLN A 172 2.11 -7.75 17.65
CA GLN A 172 1.85 -9.18 17.66
C GLN A 172 1.24 -9.60 16.32
N PHE A 173 1.65 -10.74 15.80
CA PHE A 173 1.08 -11.28 14.58
C PHE A 173 -0.44 -11.51 14.73
N GLY A 174 -1.22 -10.84 13.90
CA GLY A 174 -2.67 -10.89 13.94
C GLY A 174 -3.37 -9.79 14.74
N ASP A 175 -2.63 -8.86 15.36
CA ASP A 175 -3.23 -7.80 16.18
C ASP A 175 -3.99 -6.73 15.39
N THR A 176 -3.69 -6.56 14.10
CA THR A 176 -4.26 -5.48 13.29
C THR A 176 -4.63 -5.95 11.88
N VAL A 177 -5.86 -5.64 11.47
CA VAL A 177 -6.36 -5.72 10.10
C VAL A 177 -6.65 -4.30 9.61
N LYS A 178 -6.22 -3.95 8.40
CA LYS A 178 -6.63 -2.68 7.79
C LYS A 178 -7.92 -2.88 7.01
N ASN A 179 -8.96 -2.16 7.41
CA ASN A 179 -10.26 -2.16 6.73
C ASN A 179 -10.51 -0.87 5.93
N GLY A 180 -9.47 -0.09 5.73
CA GLY A 180 -9.45 1.14 4.97
C GLY A 180 -8.11 1.85 5.07
N ARG A 181 -7.91 2.83 4.22
CA ARG A 181 -6.70 3.67 4.21
C ARG A 181 -7.07 5.12 4.06
N ARG A 182 -6.28 5.99 4.69
CA ARG A 182 -6.39 7.43 4.47
C ARG A 182 -5.97 7.79 3.06
N GLY A 183 -6.58 8.85 2.51
CA GLY A 183 -6.11 9.49 1.28
C GLY A 183 -4.74 10.13 1.48
N SER A 184 -4.03 10.32 0.38
CA SER A 184 -2.75 11.00 0.33
C SER A 184 -2.73 12.02 -0.80
N MET A 185 -2.39 13.27 -0.46
CA MET A 185 -2.29 14.36 -1.43
C MET A 185 -1.07 15.22 -1.11
N THR A 186 -0.21 15.43 -2.11
CA THR A 186 0.99 16.26 -2.02
C THR A 186 0.78 17.60 -2.71
N GLY A 187 1.15 18.69 -2.05
CA GLY A 187 1.25 20.01 -2.63
C GLY A 187 2.70 20.43 -2.80
N LYS A 188 3.03 21.00 -3.97
CA LYS A 188 4.30 21.70 -4.23
C LYS A 188 3.99 23.17 -4.40
N LEU A 189 4.35 23.97 -3.39
CA LEU A 189 4.14 25.41 -3.31
C LEU A 189 5.44 26.15 -3.60
N ILE A 190 5.40 27.10 -4.51
CA ILE A 190 6.49 28.03 -4.78
C ILE A 190 5.98 29.44 -4.46
N VAL A 191 6.47 30.03 -3.36
CA VAL A 191 6.17 31.42 -3.02
C VAL A 191 7.17 32.34 -3.73
N LYS A 192 6.63 33.27 -4.52
CA LYS A 192 7.42 34.21 -5.33
C LYS A 192 7.82 35.41 -4.53
N GLY A 193 9.07 35.82 -4.67
CA GLY A 193 9.64 37.03 -4.11
C GLY A 193 10.35 37.84 -5.19
N VAL A 194 11.20 38.77 -4.74
CA VAL A 194 12.11 39.51 -5.59
C VAL A 194 13.51 39.45 -4.96
N GLN A 195 14.43 38.80 -5.67
CA GLN A 195 15.83 38.69 -5.21
C GLN A 195 16.48 40.07 -5.10
N GLY A 196 17.29 40.25 -4.06
CA GLY A 196 18.03 41.51 -3.87
C GLY A 196 19.11 41.40 -2.83
N HIS A 197 19.83 42.50 -2.65
CA HIS A 197 20.88 42.58 -1.65
C HIS A 197 20.25 42.86 -0.27
N ILE A 198 20.65 42.13 0.77
CA ILE A 198 20.07 42.20 2.12
C ILE A 198 20.13 43.62 2.74
N ALA A 199 21.15 44.41 2.35
CA ALA A 199 21.28 45.78 2.81
C ALA A 199 20.26 46.76 2.19
N TYR A 200 19.55 46.35 1.13
CA TYR A 200 18.56 47.15 0.40
C TYR A 200 17.21 46.46 0.35
N PRO A 201 16.59 46.09 1.50
CA PRO A 201 15.39 45.29 1.53
C PRO A 201 14.18 45.95 0.83
N HIS A 202 14.18 47.28 0.68
CA HIS A 202 13.14 48.02 -0.03
C HIS A 202 13.14 47.81 -1.55
N LEU A 203 14.21 47.21 -2.13
CA LEU A 203 14.33 46.83 -3.54
C LEU A 203 14.05 45.34 -3.77
N ALA A 204 13.68 44.60 -2.74
CA ALA A 204 13.47 43.17 -2.78
C ALA A 204 12.12 42.77 -2.14
N LYS A 205 11.69 41.53 -2.34
CA LYS A 205 10.60 40.92 -1.60
C LYS A 205 11.07 39.56 -1.08
N ASN A 206 11.24 39.45 0.24
CA ASN A 206 11.73 38.20 0.82
C ASN A 206 10.60 37.17 0.90
N PRO A 207 10.62 36.10 0.09
CA PRO A 207 9.56 35.08 0.06
C PRO A 207 9.47 34.30 1.38
N VAL A 208 10.57 34.15 2.12
CA VAL A 208 10.58 33.48 3.42
C VAL A 208 9.79 34.29 4.46
N HIS A 209 9.96 35.63 4.47
CA HIS A 209 9.20 36.51 5.35
C HIS A 209 7.71 36.58 4.97
N LEU A 210 7.39 36.48 3.69
CA LEU A 210 6.00 36.43 3.20
C LEU A 210 5.34 35.07 3.57
N LEU A 211 6.07 33.99 3.41
CA LEU A 211 5.60 32.63 3.70
C LEU A 211 5.36 32.38 5.21
N ALA A 212 6.24 32.90 6.07
CA ALA A 212 6.26 32.53 7.48
C ALA A 212 4.90 32.65 8.20
N PRO A 213 4.15 33.79 8.09
CA PRO A 213 2.83 33.89 8.72
C PRO A 213 1.79 32.93 8.10
N ALA A 214 1.79 32.73 6.79
CA ALA A 214 0.89 31.78 6.14
C ALA A 214 1.22 30.34 6.53
N LEU A 215 2.50 29.99 6.66
CA LEU A 215 2.94 28.69 7.12
C LEU A 215 2.52 28.42 8.57
N ALA A 216 2.58 29.43 9.43
CA ALA A 216 2.10 29.33 10.81
C ALA A 216 0.59 29.01 10.86
N ASP A 217 -0.21 29.68 10.02
CA ASP A 217 -1.65 29.41 9.92
C ASP A 217 -1.93 28.02 9.38
N LEU A 218 -1.21 27.56 8.33
CA LEU A 218 -1.33 26.21 7.78
C LEU A 218 -1.00 25.11 8.81
N VAL A 219 0.02 25.34 9.64
CA VAL A 219 0.43 24.42 10.72
C VAL A 219 -0.61 24.38 11.83
N ALA A 220 -1.23 25.51 12.15
CA ALA A 220 -2.23 25.63 13.21
C ALA A 220 -3.63 25.18 12.77
N GLU A 221 -3.85 25.01 11.45
CA GLU A 221 -5.16 24.68 10.90
C GLU A 221 -5.66 23.31 11.36
N ARG A 222 -6.89 23.25 11.87
CA ARG A 222 -7.59 22.02 12.18
C ARG A 222 -8.37 21.56 10.94
N TRP A 223 -7.85 20.58 10.23
CA TRP A 223 -8.38 20.18 8.94
C TRP A 223 -9.72 19.45 9.04
N ASP A 224 -9.87 18.53 10.00
CA ASP A 224 -11.13 17.89 10.44
C ASP A 224 -10.94 17.20 11.80
N ASP A 225 -11.98 16.54 12.30
CA ASP A 225 -11.97 15.80 13.55
C ASP A 225 -11.82 14.27 13.36
N GLY A 226 -11.67 13.84 12.09
CA GLY A 226 -11.78 12.44 11.77
C GLY A 226 -13.23 11.93 11.91
N ASN A 227 -13.37 10.62 12.12
CA ASN A 227 -14.65 9.98 12.41
C ASN A 227 -14.44 8.65 13.16
N GLU A 228 -15.49 7.85 13.32
CA GLU A 228 -15.41 6.55 14.01
C GLU A 228 -14.29 5.64 13.49
N TYR A 229 -13.94 5.73 12.20
CA TYR A 229 -12.97 4.83 11.54
C TYR A 229 -11.63 5.49 11.25
N PHE A 230 -11.58 6.80 11.19
CA PHE A 230 -10.38 7.54 10.77
C PHE A 230 -9.94 8.56 11.82
N PRO A 231 -8.64 8.63 12.11
CA PRO A 231 -8.09 9.74 12.84
C PRO A 231 -8.27 11.05 12.07
N PRO A 232 -8.13 12.22 12.72
CA PRO A 232 -8.15 13.52 12.06
C PRO A 232 -7.16 13.60 10.89
N THR A 233 -7.55 14.37 9.86
CA THR A 233 -6.66 14.69 8.74
C THR A 233 -5.43 15.43 9.23
N THR A 234 -4.27 15.00 8.77
CA THR A 234 -2.97 15.60 9.09
C THR A 234 -2.35 16.28 7.89
N TRP A 235 -1.66 17.40 8.14
CA TRP A 235 -0.87 18.14 7.17
C TRP A 235 0.57 18.27 7.67
N GLN A 236 1.55 17.92 6.83
CA GLN A 236 2.96 17.96 7.22
C GLN A 236 3.82 18.51 6.09
N VAL A 237 4.74 19.41 6.42
CA VAL A 237 5.80 19.85 5.50
C VAL A 237 6.89 18.78 5.46
N SER A 238 7.22 18.32 4.26
CA SER A 238 8.31 17.36 4.05
C SER A 238 9.60 18.01 3.59
N ASN A 239 9.51 19.13 2.85
CA ASN A 239 10.66 19.86 2.36
C ASN A 239 10.38 21.36 2.37
N LEU A 240 11.41 22.14 2.71
CA LEU A 240 11.41 23.59 2.60
C LEU A 240 12.80 24.05 2.16
N HIS A 241 12.85 24.73 1.01
CA HIS A 241 14.09 25.21 0.42
C HIS A 241 13.96 26.68 0.03
N SER A 242 14.97 27.47 0.33
CA SER A 242 15.10 28.86 -0.11
C SER A 242 16.54 29.34 0.03
N GLY A 243 16.90 30.34 -0.75
CA GLY A 243 18.22 30.94 -0.69
C GLY A 243 19.24 30.34 -1.63
N THR A 244 20.36 31.06 -1.80
CA THR A 244 21.46 30.70 -2.71
C THR A 244 22.70 30.20 -1.96
N GLY A 245 22.64 30.16 -0.61
CA GLY A 245 23.79 29.88 0.26
C GLY A 245 24.66 31.14 0.56
N ALA A 246 24.42 32.25 -0.14
CA ALA A 246 25.14 33.50 0.12
C ALA A 246 24.49 34.28 1.30
N THR A 247 25.32 34.85 2.17
CA THR A 247 24.88 35.54 3.38
C THR A 247 24.26 36.91 3.16
N ASN A 248 24.42 37.46 1.97
CA ASN A 248 24.03 38.84 1.64
C ASN A 248 22.95 38.93 0.53
N ILE A 249 22.28 37.80 0.18
CA ILE A 249 21.24 37.75 -0.83
C ILE A 249 19.90 37.42 -0.21
N ILE A 250 18.88 38.24 -0.46
CA ILE A 250 17.47 37.89 -0.26
C ILE A 250 17.05 36.96 -1.41
N PRO A 251 16.48 35.77 -1.15
CA PRO A 251 16.10 34.83 -2.20
C PRO A 251 14.94 35.35 -3.06
N GLY A 252 14.85 34.85 -4.30
CA GLY A 252 13.76 35.16 -5.22
C GLY A 252 12.53 34.30 -5.06
N HIS A 253 12.64 33.12 -4.43
CA HIS A 253 11.54 32.20 -4.16
C HIS A 253 11.78 31.35 -2.92
N ALA A 254 10.72 30.75 -2.42
CA ALA A 254 10.75 29.71 -1.39
C ALA A 254 9.88 28.54 -1.85
N ASP A 255 10.46 27.33 -1.84
CA ASP A 255 9.82 26.09 -2.24
C ASP A 255 9.40 25.32 -1.00
N VAL A 256 8.13 24.89 -0.95
CA VAL A 256 7.58 24.07 0.14
C VAL A 256 6.90 22.86 -0.46
N MET A 257 7.29 21.67 -0.01
CA MET A 257 6.57 20.44 -0.29
C MET A 257 5.89 19.98 0.99
N PHE A 258 4.59 19.70 0.89
CA PHE A 258 3.80 19.22 2.00
C PHE A 258 2.87 18.08 1.56
N ASN A 259 2.40 17.29 2.53
CA ASN A 259 1.50 16.18 2.28
C ASN A 259 0.33 16.18 3.27
N PHE A 260 -0.85 15.89 2.75
CA PHE A 260 -2.03 15.52 3.51
C PHE A 260 -2.14 14.01 3.65
N ARG A 261 -2.46 13.54 4.87
CA ARG A 261 -3.07 12.23 5.09
C ARG A 261 -4.48 12.49 5.57
N PHE A 262 -5.48 12.27 4.70
CA PHE A 262 -6.83 12.76 4.95
C PHE A 262 -7.85 11.61 5.07
N SER A 263 -8.87 11.89 5.88
CA SER A 263 -9.96 10.97 6.19
C SER A 263 -11.12 11.12 5.20
N THR A 264 -12.12 10.27 5.32
CA THR A 264 -13.39 10.41 4.59
C THR A 264 -14.24 11.60 5.07
N ALA A 265 -13.84 12.30 6.13
CA ALA A 265 -14.47 13.55 6.58
C ALA A 265 -14.08 14.76 5.73
N SER A 266 -13.00 14.66 4.93
CA SER A 266 -12.50 15.72 4.06
C SER A 266 -12.52 15.28 2.59
N THR A 267 -12.70 16.24 1.68
CA THR A 267 -12.57 16.02 0.23
C THR A 267 -11.28 16.68 -0.29
N VAL A 268 -10.78 16.21 -1.43
CA VAL A 268 -9.61 16.77 -2.12
C VAL A 268 -9.83 18.26 -2.38
N GLU A 269 -10.95 18.60 -3.00
CA GLU A 269 -11.30 19.98 -3.36
C GLU A 269 -11.46 20.88 -2.14
N GLY A 270 -12.05 20.37 -1.06
CA GLY A 270 -12.21 21.09 0.19
C GLY A 270 -10.88 21.43 0.85
N LEU A 271 -9.94 20.46 0.89
CA LEU A 271 -8.60 20.68 1.43
C LEU A 271 -7.78 21.64 0.57
N GLN A 272 -7.83 21.48 -0.76
CA GLN A 272 -7.16 22.39 -1.70
C GLN A 272 -7.67 23.81 -1.53
N LYS A 273 -8.98 23.99 -1.51
CA LYS A 273 -9.61 25.33 -1.33
C LYS A 273 -9.14 25.99 -0.05
N ARG A 274 -9.12 25.27 1.08
CA ARG A 274 -8.69 25.84 2.38
C ARG A 274 -7.23 26.26 2.37
N VAL A 275 -6.33 25.51 1.71
CA VAL A 275 -4.94 25.93 1.53
C VAL A 275 -4.88 27.21 0.72
N HIS A 276 -5.56 27.29 -0.42
CA HIS A 276 -5.60 28.51 -1.23
C HIS A 276 -6.18 29.70 -0.45
N ASP A 277 -7.29 29.52 0.28
CA ASP A 277 -7.90 30.56 1.10
C ASP A 277 -6.92 31.14 2.15
N ILE A 278 -6.05 30.28 2.73
CA ILE A 278 -5.03 30.74 3.68
C ILE A 278 -3.93 31.51 2.96
N LEU A 279 -3.38 31.01 1.86
CA LEU A 279 -2.32 31.66 1.09
C LEU A 279 -2.78 33.02 0.54
N ASP A 280 -4.00 33.07 -0.01
CA ASP A 280 -4.62 34.27 -0.59
C ASP A 280 -4.89 35.34 0.49
N ARG A 281 -5.33 34.96 1.68
CA ARG A 281 -5.52 35.86 2.82
C ARG A 281 -4.24 36.59 3.23
N HIS A 282 -3.08 35.94 3.05
CA HIS A 282 -1.77 36.55 3.26
C HIS A 282 -1.24 37.31 2.05
N GLY A 283 -2.00 37.38 0.95
CA GLY A 283 -1.62 38.14 -0.25
C GLY A 283 -0.38 37.61 -0.95
N LEU A 284 -0.14 36.29 -0.88
CA LEU A 284 1.02 35.68 -1.49
C LEU A 284 0.87 35.63 -3.02
N ASP A 285 1.98 35.88 -3.73
CA ASP A 285 2.13 35.50 -5.14
C ASP A 285 2.81 34.12 -5.17
N TYR A 286 2.10 33.10 -5.68
CA TYR A 286 2.57 31.73 -5.60
C TYR A 286 2.11 30.87 -6.78
N ASP A 287 2.85 29.78 -7.03
CA ASP A 287 2.42 28.65 -7.84
C ASP A 287 2.20 27.45 -6.91
N LEU A 288 1.09 26.75 -7.05
CA LEU A 288 0.80 25.55 -6.27
C LEU A 288 0.30 24.43 -7.18
N THR A 289 1.00 23.30 -7.18
CA THR A 289 0.64 22.10 -7.92
C THR A 289 0.29 20.98 -6.97
N TRP A 290 -0.68 20.14 -7.37
CA TRP A 290 -1.20 19.06 -6.56
C TRP A 290 -1.01 17.70 -7.21
N THR A 291 -0.67 16.72 -6.40
CA THR A 291 -0.66 15.30 -6.78
C THR A 291 -1.47 14.51 -5.77
N VAL A 292 -2.57 13.89 -6.23
CA VAL A 292 -3.40 12.99 -5.41
C VAL A 292 -2.90 11.56 -5.65
N SER A 293 -2.21 11.00 -4.67
CA SER A 293 -1.69 9.63 -4.74
C SER A 293 -2.77 8.58 -4.45
N GLY A 294 -3.82 8.94 -3.70
CA GLY A 294 -4.94 8.04 -3.42
C GLY A 294 -6.06 8.74 -2.68
N LEU A 295 -7.29 8.30 -2.95
CA LEU A 295 -8.48 8.69 -2.17
C LEU A 295 -8.60 7.78 -0.94
N PRO A 296 -9.22 8.25 0.15
CA PRO A 296 -9.51 7.39 1.27
C PRO A 296 -10.56 6.34 0.88
N PHE A 297 -10.43 5.14 1.39
CA PHE A 297 -11.45 4.12 1.27
C PHE A 297 -11.72 3.45 2.62
N LEU A 298 -12.90 2.90 2.78
CA LEU A 298 -13.33 2.18 3.98
C LEU A 298 -14.20 1.00 3.60
N THR A 299 -13.89 -0.15 4.16
CA THR A 299 -14.76 -1.31 4.24
C THR A 299 -15.38 -1.35 5.64
N PRO A 300 -16.67 -1.07 5.80
CA PRO A 300 -17.36 -1.26 7.08
C PRO A 300 -17.29 -2.72 7.52
N ARG A 301 -17.53 -2.98 8.81
CA ARG A 301 -17.67 -4.36 9.30
C ARG A 301 -18.69 -5.13 8.46
N GLY A 302 -18.31 -6.33 8.04
CA GLY A 302 -19.09 -7.15 7.12
C GLY A 302 -18.62 -8.59 7.11
N GLU A 303 -19.05 -9.34 6.11
CA GLU A 303 -18.74 -10.77 5.98
C GLU A 303 -17.23 -11.02 5.94
N LEU A 304 -16.48 -10.25 5.15
CA LEU A 304 -15.04 -10.42 5.00
C LEU A 304 -14.28 -10.10 6.29
N SER A 305 -14.55 -8.97 6.92
CA SER A 305 -13.86 -8.59 8.17
C SER A 305 -14.17 -9.59 9.29
N ASN A 306 -15.43 -10.03 9.40
CA ASN A 306 -15.84 -11.01 10.41
C ASN A 306 -15.16 -12.37 10.16
N ALA A 307 -15.08 -12.82 8.90
CA ALA A 307 -14.40 -14.07 8.55
C ALA A 307 -12.92 -14.01 8.89
N LEU A 308 -12.27 -12.90 8.57
CA LEU A 308 -10.84 -12.70 8.86
C LEU A 308 -10.57 -12.59 10.37
N GLU A 309 -11.35 -11.79 11.12
CA GLU A 309 -11.25 -11.70 12.58
C GLU A 309 -11.41 -13.06 13.25
N LYS A 310 -12.36 -13.86 12.76
CA LYS A 310 -12.56 -15.23 13.26
C LYS A 310 -11.38 -16.13 12.92
N ALA A 311 -10.87 -16.09 11.68
CA ALA A 311 -9.74 -16.91 11.25
C ALA A 311 -8.47 -16.57 12.05
N ILE A 312 -8.20 -15.29 12.29
CA ILE A 312 -7.07 -14.85 13.13
C ILE A 312 -7.22 -15.37 14.55
N ARG A 313 -8.39 -15.21 15.16
CA ARG A 313 -8.65 -15.67 16.53
C ARG A 313 -8.50 -17.19 16.67
N ASP A 314 -9.04 -17.94 15.71
CA ASP A 314 -8.98 -19.40 15.72
C ASP A 314 -7.53 -19.91 15.56
N GLU A 315 -6.67 -19.18 14.86
CA GLU A 315 -5.28 -19.59 14.61
C GLU A 315 -4.29 -19.07 15.65
N THR A 316 -4.50 -17.86 16.17
CA THR A 316 -3.53 -17.16 17.04
C THR A 316 -4.03 -16.94 18.46
N GLY A 317 -5.33 -17.03 18.71
CA GLY A 317 -5.97 -16.61 19.96
C GLY A 317 -6.12 -15.10 20.15
N ILE A 318 -5.65 -14.29 19.17
CA ILE A 318 -5.61 -12.83 19.28
C ILE A 318 -6.95 -12.23 18.81
N ALA A 319 -7.45 -11.24 19.56
CA ALA A 319 -8.52 -10.36 19.12
C ALA A 319 -7.93 -9.22 18.29
N THR A 320 -8.16 -9.26 16.99
CA THR A 320 -7.62 -8.25 16.05
C THR A 320 -8.40 -6.94 16.12
N GLU A 321 -7.70 -5.82 15.86
CA GLU A 321 -8.27 -4.48 15.71
C GLU A 321 -8.45 -4.14 14.23
N LEU A 322 -9.60 -3.55 13.86
CA LEU A 322 -9.78 -2.92 12.56
C LEU A 322 -9.25 -1.49 12.60
N SER A 323 -8.39 -1.13 11.65
CA SER A 323 -7.68 0.14 11.66
C SER A 323 -7.53 0.71 10.25
N THR A 324 -7.53 2.04 10.13
CA THR A 324 -7.31 2.77 8.87
C THR A 324 -5.97 3.54 8.86
N THR A 325 -5.16 3.35 9.90
CA THR A 325 -3.86 4.03 10.05
C THR A 325 -2.78 3.44 9.14
N GLY A 326 -1.66 4.13 9.01
CA GLY A 326 -0.49 3.70 8.23
C GLY A 326 -0.38 4.38 6.87
N GLY A 327 0.42 3.78 5.99
CA GLY A 327 0.65 4.22 4.61
C GLY A 327 -0.58 4.01 3.72
N THR A 328 -0.42 4.22 2.43
CA THR A 328 -1.42 3.80 1.43
C THR A 328 -1.02 2.44 0.85
N SER A 329 -1.92 1.79 0.12
CA SER A 329 -1.69 0.50 -0.54
C SER A 329 -2.53 0.42 -1.81
N ASP A 330 -2.36 -0.62 -2.59
CA ASP A 330 -3.14 -0.90 -3.80
C ASP A 330 -4.63 -1.19 -3.52
N GLY A 331 -5.00 -1.45 -2.27
CA GLY A 331 -6.39 -1.50 -1.83
C GLY A 331 -7.22 -0.29 -2.29
N ARG A 332 -6.60 0.90 -2.42
CA ARG A 332 -7.23 2.13 -2.94
C ARG A 332 -7.76 2.02 -4.37
N PHE A 333 -7.11 1.24 -5.22
CA PHE A 333 -7.57 1.00 -6.58
C PHE A 333 -8.62 -0.09 -6.63
N ILE A 334 -8.41 -1.18 -5.88
CA ILE A 334 -9.29 -2.36 -5.83
C ILE A 334 -10.66 -1.99 -5.26
N ALA A 335 -10.73 -1.07 -4.30
CA ALA A 335 -11.98 -0.57 -3.73
C ALA A 335 -12.96 0.05 -4.77
N ARG A 336 -12.48 0.38 -5.98
CA ARG A 336 -13.34 0.86 -7.07
C ARG A 336 -14.22 -0.23 -7.69
N ILE A 337 -13.80 -1.51 -7.57
CA ILE A 337 -14.48 -2.67 -8.18
C ILE A 337 -14.85 -3.75 -7.16
N CYS A 338 -14.44 -3.59 -5.91
CA CYS A 338 -14.63 -4.56 -4.85
C CYS A 338 -15.49 -3.97 -3.72
N LYS A 339 -16.48 -4.74 -3.25
CA LYS A 339 -17.40 -4.31 -2.18
C LYS A 339 -16.73 -4.26 -0.81
N GLN A 340 -15.85 -5.22 -0.53
CA GLN A 340 -15.16 -5.34 0.76
C GLN A 340 -13.67 -5.62 0.50
N VAL A 341 -12.81 -4.68 0.87
CA VAL A 341 -11.35 -4.77 0.79
C VAL A 341 -10.80 -4.66 2.20
N VAL A 342 -10.01 -5.64 2.59
CA VAL A 342 -9.23 -5.60 3.85
C VAL A 342 -7.79 -5.94 3.56
N GLU A 343 -6.88 -5.53 4.45
CA GLU A 343 -5.47 -5.86 4.33
C GLU A 343 -5.03 -6.59 5.60
N PHE A 344 -4.31 -7.69 5.39
CA PHE A 344 -3.79 -8.50 6.48
C PHE A 344 -2.53 -9.27 6.06
N GLY A 345 -1.50 -9.20 6.91
CA GLY A 345 -0.26 -9.90 6.68
C GLY A 345 0.71 -9.87 7.87
N PRO A 346 2.00 -10.03 7.61
CA PRO A 346 3.05 -10.14 8.61
C PRO A 346 3.18 -8.92 9.54
N LEU A 347 4.11 -9.02 10.50
CA LEU A 347 4.58 -7.89 11.29
C LEU A 347 5.31 -6.88 10.39
N ASN A 348 5.03 -5.60 10.60
CA ASN A 348 5.55 -4.50 9.78
C ASN A 348 6.88 -3.90 10.32
N ALA A 349 7.41 -4.43 11.40
CA ALA A 349 8.55 -3.80 12.09
C ALA A 349 9.84 -3.76 11.27
N SER A 350 10.04 -4.69 10.31
CA SER A 350 11.25 -4.83 9.50
C SER A 350 11.12 -4.35 8.05
N ILE A 351 9.91 -3.99 7.58
CA ILE A 351 9.70 -3.58 6.19
C ILE A 351 10.56 -2.38 5.80
N HIS A 352 11.05 -2.34 4.56
CA HIS A 352 11.89 -1.29 3.97
C HIS A 352 13.24 -1.07 4.69
N LYS A 353 13.56 -1.87 5.71
CA LYS A 353 14.81 -1.77 6.46
C LYS A 353 15.88 -2.73 5.91
N ILE A 354 17.11 -2.48 6.30
CA ILE A 354 18.21 -3.44 6.24
C ILE A 354 17.83 -4.64 7.12
N ASP A 355 18.19 -5.84 6.70
CA ASP A 355 17.87 -7.10 7.39
C ASP A 355 16.34 -7.29 7.58
N GLU A 356 15.55 -6.93 6.57
CA GLU A 356 14.13 -7.28 6.53
C GLU A 356 13.94 -8.77 6.74
N HIS A 357 12.96 -9.16 7.54
CA HIS A 357 12.72 -10.54 7.92
C HIS A 357 11.28 -10.82 8.32
N ILE A 358 10.91 -12.09 8.30
CA ILE A 358 9.68 -12.62 8.89
C ILE A 358 10.02 -13.72 9.92
N GLU A 359 9.23 -13.81 10.99
CA GLU A 359 9.29 -14.95 11.90
C GLU A 359 8.82 -16.22 11.17
N VAL A 360 9.66 -17.25 11.12
CA VAL A 360 9.32 -18.52 10.45
C VAL A 360 8.05 -19.15 11.05
N ALA A 361 7.88 -18.98 12.36
CA ALA A 361 6.71 -19.46 13.09
C ALA A 361 5.39 -18.81 12.65
N HIS A 362 5.42 -17.65 11.97
CA HIS A 362 4.22 -16.96 11.50
C HIS A 362 3.79 -17.36 10.07
N ILE A 363 4.67 -18.02 9.29
CA ILE A 363 4.41 -18.33 7.87
C ILE A 363 3.24 -19.30 7.70
N GLU A 364 3.22 -20.40 8.43
CA GLU A 364 2.12 -21.37 8.35
C GLU A 364 0.81 -20.84 8.97
N PRO A 365 0.80 -20.18 10.14
CA PRO A 365 -0.38 -19.51 10.64
C PRO A 365 -0.97 -18.48 9.65
N LEU A 366 -0.14 -17.69 8.98
CA LEU A 366 -0.57 -16.74 7.95
C LEU A 366 -1.33 -17.46 6.81
N LYS A 367 -0.75 -18.51 6.26
CA LYS A 367 -1.37 -19.36 5.23
C LYS A 367 -2.69 -19.99 5.74
N ASN A 368 -2.71 -20.48 6.97
CA ASN A 368 -3.91 -21.09 7.56
C ASN A 368 -5.05 -20.08 7.71
N ILE A 369 -4.74 -18.84 8.12
CA ILE A 369 -5.72 -17.75 8.21
C ILE A 369 -6.36 -17.51 6.83
N TYR A 370 -5.55 -17.37 5.77
CA TYR A 370 -6.07 -17.17 4.41
C TYR A 370 -6.95 -18.33 3.94
N ARG A 371 -6.53 -19.58 4.21
CA ARG A 371 -7.34 -20.75 3.89
C ARG A 371 -8.69 -20.75 4.61
N ARG A 372 -8.72 -20.45 5.91
CA ARG A 372 -9.95 -20.35 6.70
C ARG A 372 -10.91 -19.28 6.19
N VAL A 373 -10.39 -18.16 5.66
CA VAL A 373 -11.20 -17.13 5.01
C VAL A 373 -11.86 -17.66 3.75
N LEU A 374 -11.13 -18.42 2.91
CA LEU A 374 -11.70 -19.07 1.73
C LEU A 374 -12.81 -20.06 2.13
N GLU A 375 -12.55 -20.92 3.13
CA GLU A 375 -13.50 -21.92 3.62
C GLU A 375 -14.80 -21.28 4.13
N GLN A 376 -14.71 -20.12 4.80
CA GLN A 376 -15.87 -19.43 5.36
C GLN A 376 -16.72 -18.71 4.31
N LEU A 377 -16.10 -18.20 3.23
CA LEU A 377 -16.76 -17.27 2.32
C LEU A 377 -17.16 -17.90 0.97
N ILE A 378 -16.41 -18.91 0.49
CA ILE A 378 -16.58 -19.42 -0.87
C ILE A 378 -16.60 -20.94 -1.00
N ALA A 379 -16.51 -21.73 0.08
CA ALA A 379 -16.59 -23.19 0.03
C ALA A 379 -17.95 -23.73 -0.46
#